data_d6e6a345b512d2cad65b8a5e7227f185
#
_entry.id   d6e6a345b512d2cad65b8a5e7227f185
#
_cell.length_a   1.000
_cell.length_b   1.000
_cell.length_c   1.000
_cell.angle_alpha   90.00
_cell.angle_beta   90.00
_cell.angle_gamma   90.00
#
_symmetry.space_group_name_H-M   'P 1'
#
loop_
_entity.id
_entity.type
_entity.pdbx_description
1 polymer ?
#
loop_
_entity_poly.entity_id
_entity_poly.type
_entity_poly.pdbx_seq_one_letter_code
_entity_poly.pdbx_strand_id
1 'polypeptide(L)'
;MLSKYTIIGLIVGIIISALGIFSAIDYFTNPIEIMDFNDNFGVGESTIFQFESPENSLQKLMITGDSFDVKILTPDNKEKFDDSYKNKADLSWFSTAGKNTIKIQNTGQSELNAQGTLEKSRDPLFFTYHILVITAGVVVIGFSAAFSAKKPRGF
;
A
#
# COMPACT_ATOMS: atom_id res chain seq x y z
N MET A 1 2.74 9.33 45.97
CA MET A 1 1.78 8.50 45.22
C MET A 1 1.45 9.25 43.90
N LEU A 2 1.48 8.56 42.79
CA LEU A 2 1.04 9.12 41.50
C LEU A 2 -0.46 9.43 41.54
N SER A 3 -0.89 10.51 40.89
CA SER A 3 -2.31 10.83 40.78
C SER A 3 -3.02 9.81 39.88
N LYS A 4 -4.33 9.58 40.09
CA LYS A 4 -5.12 8.70 39.22
C LYS A 4 -5.03 9.11 37.74
N TYR A 5 -5.03 10.41 37.46
CA TYR A 5 -4.93 10.95 36.10
C TYR A 5 -3.55 10.69 35.47
N THR A 6 -2.47 10.77 36.26
CA THR A 6 -1.12 10.42 35.80
C THR A 6 -1.03 8.95 35.40
N ILE A 7 -1.59 8.06 36.22
CA ILE A 7 -1.60 6.61 35.93
C ILE A 7 -2.38 6.34 34.65
N ILE A 8 -3.56 6.94 34.49
CA ILE A 8 -4.38 6.78 33.27
C ILE A 8 -3.60 7.28 32.04
N GLY A 9 -2.99 8.47 32.10
CA GLY A 9 -2.24 9.01 31.00
C GLY A 9 -1.01 8.16 30.62
N LEU A 10 -0.29 7.60 31.61
CA LEU A 10 0.81 6.66 31.36
C LEU A 10 0.32 5.41 30.66
N ILE A 11 -0.78 4.79 31.14
CA ILE A 11 -1.34 3.57 30.53
C ILE A 11 -1.77 3.86 29.08
N VAL A 12 -2.50 4.95 28.84
CA VAL A 12 -2.97 5.33 27.50
C VAL A 12 -1.79 5.58 26.57
N GLY A 13 -0.78 6.33 27.01
CA GLY A 13 0.41 6.61 26.20
C GLY A 13 1.21 5.35 25.87
N ILE A 14 1.34 4.40 26.81
CA ILE A 14 1.98 3.10 26.57
C ILE A 14 1.20 2.30 25.54
N ILE A 15 -0.13 2.24 25.64
CA ILE A 15 -0.96 1.51 24.68
C ILE A 15 -0.81 2.10 23.27
N ILE A 16 -0.88 3.43 23.13
CA ILE A 16 -0.73 4.12 21.84
C ILE A 16 0.66 3.82 21.24
N SER A 17 1.73 3.96 22.05
CA SER A 17 3.09 3.68 21.58
C SER A 17 3.26 2.21 21.17
N ALA A 18 2.73 1.27 21.96
CA ALA A 18 2.80 -0.16 21.66
C ALA A 18 2.08 -0.51 20.34
N LEU A 19 0.88 0.07 20.11
CA LEU A 19 0.15 -0.12 18.86
C LEU A 19 0.93 0.44 17.66
N GLY A 20 1.53 1.63 17.81
CA GLY A 20 2.39 2.21 16.77
C GLY A 20 3.62 1.36 16.46
N ILE A 21 4.29 0.83 17.47
CA ILE A 21 5.45 -0.06 17.31
C ILE A 21 5.03 -1.37 16.63
N PHE A 22 3.95 -2.00 17.09
CA PHE A 22 3.45 -3.23 16.48
C PHE A 22 3.11 -3.05 15.01
N SER A 23 2.42 -1.95 14.68
CA SER A 23 2.07 -1.62 13.30
C SER A 23 3.30 -1.30 12.43
N ALA A 24 4.32 -0.65 12.99
CA ALA A 24 5.59 -0.42 12.30
C ALA A 24 6.34 -1.73 12.02
N ILE A 25 6.36 -2.67 12.97
CA ILE A 25 6.95 -4.00 12.77
C ILE A 25 6.24 -4.74 11.64
N ASP A 26 4.89 -4.74 11.63
CA ASP A 26 4.12 -5.35 10.55
C ASP A 26 4.44 -4.74 9.18
N TYR A 27 4.60 -3.42 9.11
CA TYR A 27 5.01 -2.73 7.87
C TYR A 27 6.35 -3.25 7.33
N PHE A 28 7.33 -3.49 8.19
CA PHE A 28 8.66 -3.97 7.77
C PHE A 28 8.70 -5.48 7.49
N THR A 29 7.90 -6.25 8.20
CA THR A 29 7.88 -7.71 8.02
C THR A 29 7.03 -8.15 6.82
N ASN A 30 6.03 -7.35 6.45
CA ASN A 30 5.14 -7.59 5.32
C ASN A 30 5.19 -6.43 4.31
N PRO A 31 6.29 -6.27 3.55
CA PRO A 31 6.49 -5.11 2.67
C PRO A 31 5.60 -5.13 1.42
N ILE A 32 4.92 -6.25 1.16
CA ILE A 32 4.07 -6.46 -0.01
C ILE A 32 2.61 -6.29 0.38
N GLU A 33 1.86 -5.57 -0.45
CA GLU A 33 0.41 -5.44 -0.40
C GLU A 33 -0.20 -6.04 -1.67
N ILE A 34 -1.18 -6.90 -1.49
CA ILE A 34 -1.94 -7.47 -2.61
C ILE A 34 -3.06 -6.51 -2.97
N MET A 35 -3.09 -6.10 -4.22
CA MET A 35 -4.14 -5.25 -4.78
C MET A 35 -4.93 -6.04 -5.81
N ASP A 36 -6.23 -6.15 -5.59
CA ASP A 36 -7.14 -6.70 -6.59
C ASP A 36 -7.41 -5.62 -7.64
N PHE A 37 -7.13 -5.96 -8.89
CA PHE A 37 -7.44 -5.16 -10.06
C PHE A 37 -8.71 -5.72 -10.71
N ASN A 38 -9.71 -4.88 -10.91
CA ASN A 38 -10.96 -5.25 -11.60
C ASN A 38 -11.55 -3.99 -12.23
N ASP A 39 -11.46 -3.90 -13.55
CA ASP A 39 -11.91 -2.73 -14.30
C ASP A 39 -12.53 -3.12 -15.64
N ASN A 40 -13.47 -2.30 -16.13
CA ASN A 40 -14.15 -2.48 -17.40
C ASN A 40 -13.88 -1.28 -18.30
N PHE A 41 -13.61 -1.55 -19.58
CA PHE A 41 -13.30 -0.54 -20.59
C PHE A 41 -14.28 -0.61 -21.75
N GLY A 42 -14.90 0.50 -22.08
CA GLY A 42 -15.73 0.65 -23.27
C GLY A 42 -14.93 0.54 -24.57
N VAL A 43 -15.64 0.46 -25.68
CA VAL A 43 -15.02 0.39 -27.03
C VAL A 43 -14.13 1.60 -27.27
N GLY A 44 -12.88 1.35 -27.66
CA GLY A 44 -11.87 2.38 -27.94
C GLY A 44 -11.24 3.03 -26.69
N GLU A 45 -11.67 2.65 -25.48
CA GLU A 45 -11.07 3.17 -24.25
C GLU A 45 -9.70 2.55 -23.97
N SER A 46 -8.87 3.31 -23.27
CA SER A 46 -7.56 2.88 -22.82
C SER A 46 -7.28 3.32 -21.40
N THR A 47 -6.49 2.53 -20.69
CA THR A 47 -6.00 2.88 -19.36
C THR A 47 -4.49 2.74 -19.26
N ILE A 48 -3.92 3.51 -18.33
CA ILE A 48 -2.53 3.39 -17.92
C ILE A 48 -2.53 3.24 -16.41
N PHE A 49 -2.17 2.07 -15.94
CA PHE A 49 -2.04 1.76 -14.54
C PHE A 49 -0.58 1.70 -14.13
N GLN A 50 -0.20 2.41 -13.07
CA GLN A 50 1.15 2.46 -12.55
C GLN A 50 1.18 2.02 -11.09
N PHE A 51 2.11 1.15 -10.74
CA PHE A 51 2.29 0.67 -9.38
C PHE A 51 3.77 0.42 -9.08
N GLU A 52 4.15 0.65 -7.84
CA GLU A 52 5.48 0.27 -7.36
C GLU A 52 5.43 -1.15 -6.83
N SER A 53 6.36 -1.99 -7.25
CA SER A 53 6.47 -3.35 -6.76
C SER A 53 7.90 -3.69 -6.35
N PRO A 54 8.07 -4.65 -5.41
CA PRO A 54 9.36 -5.25 -5.13
C PRO A 54 9.84 -6.07 -6.34
N GLU A 55 11.12 -6.39 -6.35
CA GLU A 55 11.67 -7.30 -7.35
C GLU A 55 11.12 -8.71 -7.17
N ASN A 56 10.88 -9.41 -8.29
CA ASN A 56 10.37 -10.78 -8.34
C ASN A 56 8.98 -10.98 -7.70
N SER A 57 8.15 -9.94 -7.61
CA SER A 57 6.76 -10.07 -7.18
C SER A 57 5.90 -10.61 -8.32
N LEU A 58 5.03 -11.57 -8.02
CA LEU A 58 4.19 -12.23 -9.01
C LEU A 58 2.97 -11.38 -9.35
N GLN A 59 2.86 -11.00 -10.60
CA GLN A 59 1.73 -10.26 -11.15
C GLN A 59 0.84 -11.19 -11.96
N LYS A 60 -0.47 -11.06 -11.82
CA LYS A 60 -1.46 -11.84 -12.58
C LYS A 60 -2.53 -10.92 -13.12
N LEU A 61 -2.82 -11.02 -14.40
CA LEU A 61 -3.83 -10.23 -15.08
C LEU A 61 -4.56 -11.11 -16.10
N MET A 62 -5.86 -11.17 -15.99
CA MET A 62 -6.74 -11.83 -16.95
C MET A 62 -7.58 -10.75 -17.63
N ILE A 63 -7.56 -10.73 -18.95
CA ILE A 63 -8.31 -9.79 -19.77
C ILE A 63 -9.20 -10.56 -20.71
N THR A 64 -10.46 -10.13 -20.83
CA THR A 64 -11.47 -10.72 -21.69
C THR A 64 -12.16 -9.65 -22.52
N GLY A 65 -12.20 -9.82 -23.83
CA GLY A 65 -12.83 -8.90 -24.79
C GLY A 65 -12.55 -9.33 -26.24
N ASP A 66 -13.19 -8.72 -27.21
CA ASP A 66 -13.06 -9.11 -28.64
C ASP A 66 -11.62 -8.96 -29.15
N SER A 67 -11.03 -7.79 -28.94
CA SER A 67 -9.66 -7.46 -29.34
C SER A 67 -9.11 -6.38 -28.44
N PHE A 68 -7.85 -6.48 -28.03
CA PHE A 68 -7.20 -5.52 -27.15
C PHE A 68 -5.68 -5.61 -27.24
N ASP A 69 -5.04 -4.48 -26.95
CA ASP A 69 -3.61 -4.38 -26.86
C ASP A 69 -3.18 -4.29 -25.39
N VAL A 70 -2.11 -4.99 -25.04
CA VAL A 70 -1.53 -4.94 -23.68
C VAL A 70 -0.04 -4.64 -23.82
N LYS A 71 0.38 -3.59 -23.11
CA LYS A 71 1.78 -3.23 -22.98
C LYS A 71 2.18 -3.14 -21.52
N ILE A 72 3.22 -3.88 -21.14
CA ILE A 72 3.78 -3.87 -19.78
C ILE A 72 5.21 -3.35 -19.85
N LEU A 73 5.46 -2.26 -19.12
CA LEU A 73 6.76 -1.59 -19.06
C LEU A 73 7.37 -1.75 -17.65
N THR A 74 8.66 -2.04 -17.63
CA THR A 74 9.49 -2.04 -16.42
C THR A 74 9.85 -0.61 -15.98
N PRO A 75 10.41 -0.38 -14.79
CA PRO A 75 10.79 0.94 -14.30
C PRO A 75 11.79 1.69 -15.20
N ASP A 76 12.64 0.98 -15.95
CA ASP A 76 13.56 1.52 -16.93
C ASP A 76 12.95 1.69 -18.34
N ASN A 77 11.61 1.65 -18.42
CA ASN A 77 10.83 1.75 -19.66
C ASN A 77 11.13 0.66 -20.72
N LYS A 78 11.71 -0.46 -20.32
CA LYS A 78 11.80 -1.61 -21.21
C LYS A 78 10.48 -2.35 -21.30
N GLU A 79 10.18 -2.80 -22.48
CA GLU A 79 8.98 -3.57 -22.77
C GLU A 79 9.16 -5.01 -22.28
N LYS A 80 8.22 -5.47 -21.44
CA LYS A 80 8.13 -6.86 -21.01
C LYS A 80 7.10 -7.64 -21.83
N PHE A 81 6.01 -6.96 -22.15
CA PHE A 81 4.98 -7.42 -23.10
C PHE A 81 4.55 -6.22 -23.94
N ASP A 82 4.33 -6.43 -25.22
CA ASP A 82 3.75 -5.47 -26.15
C ASP A 82 3.06 -6.27 -27.27
N ASP A 83 1.86 -6.76 -26.97
CA ASP A 83 1.14 -7.71 -27.82
C ASP A 83 -0.34 -7.34 -27.94
N SER A 84 -0.93 -7.76 -29.08
CA SER A 84 -2.37 -7.70 -29.34
C SER A 84 -3.01 -9.06 -29.12
N TYR A 85 -4.14 -9.08 -28.43
CA TYR A 85 -4.86 -10.28 -28.06
C TYR A 85 -6.30 -10.27 -28.59
N LYS A 86 -6.90 -11.46 -28.69
CA LYS A 86 -8.30 -11.67 -29.04
C LYS A 86 -8.96 -12.60 -28.04
N ASN A 87 -10.20 -12.30 -27.70
CA ASN A 87 -11.07 -13.05 -26.78
C ASN A 87 -10.59 -13.05 -25.34
N LYS A 88 -9.41 -13.61 -25.06
CA LYS A 88 -8.88 -13.74 -23.71
C LYS A 88 -7.37 -13.74 -23.68
N ALA A 89 -6.79 -13.08 -22.67
CA ALA A 89 -5.37 -13.20 -22.31
C ALA A 89 -5.25 -13.51 -20.82
N ASP A 90 -4.45 -14.50 -20.47
CA ASP A 90 -4.02 -14.80 -19.11
C ASP A 90 -2.52 -14.48 -19.01
N LEU A 91 -2.20 -13.35 -18.40
CA LEU A 91 -0.84 -12.87 -18.27
C LEU A 91 -0.33 -13.10 -16.85
N SER A 92 0.87 -13.63 -16.74
CA SER A 92 1.55 -13.83 -15.47
C SER A 92 3.03 -13.51 -15.64
N TRP A 93 3.55 -12.62 -14.80
CA TRP A 93 4.96 -12.21 -14.89
C TRP A 93 5.52 -11.82 -13.51
N PHE A 94 6.83 -11.85 -13.41
CA PHE A 94 7.53 -11.29 -12.27
C PHE A 94 7.91 -9.84 -12.54
N SER A 95 7.58 -8.93 -11.62
CA SER A 95 7.90 -7.52 -11.73
C SER A 95 9.38 -7.25 -11.47
N THR A 96 9.84 -6.10 -11.96
CA THR A 96 11.13 -5.52 -11.59
C THR A 96 10.91 -4.49 -10.48
N ALA A 97 11.85 -4.37 -9.55
CA ALA A 97 11.76 -3.39 -8.45
C ALA A 97 11.56 -1.96 -8.98
N GLY A 98 10.58 -1.26 -8.42
CA GLY A 98 10.23 0.12 -8.77
C GLY A 98 8.91 0.26 -9.49
N LYS A 99 8.75 1.35 -10.23
CA LYS A 99 7.49 1.76 -10.87
C LYS A 99 7.25 1.00 -12.17
N ASN A 100 6.38 0.00 -12.13
CA ASN A 100 5.91 -0.75 -13.29
C ASN A 100 4.67 -0.08 -13.88
N THR A 101 4.47 -0.23 -15.20
CA THR A 101 3.34 0.37 -15.91
C THR A 101 2.64 -0.69 -16.76
N ILE A 102 1.32 -0.79 -16.61
CA ILE A 102 0.44 -1.59 -17.45
C ILE A 102 -0.38 -0.62 -18.30
N LYS A 103 -0.38 -0.81 -19.62
CA LYS A 103 -1.26 -0.11 -20.54
C LYS A 103 -2.16 -1.13 -21.21
N ILE A 104 -3.46 -0.85 -21.18
CA ILE A 104 -4.48 -1.68 -21.82
C ILE A 104 -5.29 -0.78 -22.71
N GLN A 105 -5.52 -1.21 -23.95
CA GLN A 105 -6.39 -0.53 -24.91
C GLN A 105 -7.39 -1.49 -25.49
N ASN A 106 -8.67 -1.16 -25.40
CA ASN A 106 -9.73 -1.88 -26.07
C ASN A 106 -9.78 -1.51 -27.55
N THR A 107 -9.37 -2.42 -28.43
CA THR A 107 -9.41 -2.27 -29.89
C THR A 107 -10.57 -3.05 -30.51
N GLY A 108 -11.40 -3.72 -29.68
CA GLY A 108 -12.55 -4.51 -30.09
C GLY A 108 -13.83 -3.69 -30.26
N GLN A 109 -14.93 -4.39 -30.53
CA GLN A 109 -16.27 -3.84 -30.73
C GLN A 109 -17.18 -4.07 -29.50
N SER A 110 -16.69 -4.73 -28.47
CA SER A 110 -17.39 -5.01 -27.23
C SER A 110 -16.66 -4.45 -26.01
N GLU A 111 -17.32 -4.41 -24.88
CA GLU A 111 -16.70 -4.07 -23.59
C GLU A 111 -15.58 -5.05 -23.25
N LEU A 112 -14.51 -4.53 -22.69
CA LEU A 112 -13.35 -5.28 -22.23
C LEU A 112 -13.38 -5.35 -20.70
N ASN A 113 -13.21 -6.53 -20.13
CA ASN A 113 -13.02 -6.72 -18.69
C ASN A 113 -11.57 -7.12 -18.41
N ALA A 114 -10.94 -6.43 -17.46
CA ALA A 114 -9.62 -6.76 -16.99
C ALA A 114 -9.64 -6.98 -15.47
N GLN A 115 -9.21 -8.15 -15.01
CA GLN A 115 -9.18 -8.50 -13.61
C GLN A 115 -7.89 -9.23 -13.24
N GLY A 116 -7.42 -9.08 -12.01
CA GLY A 116 -6.20 -9.74 -11.59
C GLY A 116 -5.75 -9.38 -10.20
N THR A 117 -4.55 -9.82 -9.85
CA THR A 117 -3.91 -9.55 -8.57
C THR A 117 -2.53 -8.96 -8.83
N LEU A 118 -2.30 -7.79 -8.28
CA LEU A 118 -1.02 -7.10 -8.39
C LEU A 118 -0.37 -7.01 -7.00
N GLU A 119 0.85 -7.53 -6.89
CA GLU A 119 1.68 -7.37 -5.70
C GLU A 119 2.44 -6.04 -5.80
N LYS A 120 2.11 -5.10 -4.94
CA LYS A 120 2.74 -3.78 -4.88
C LYS A 120 3.49 -3.57 -3.56
N SER A 121 4.46 -2.67 -3.57
CA SER A 121 5.10 -2.18 -2.36
C SER A 121 4.10 -1.40 -1.51
N ARG A 122 4.14 -1.57 -0.20
CA ARG A 122 3.35 -0.73 0.71
C ARG A 122 3.77 0.73 0.58
N ASP A 123 2.78 1.63 0.64
CA ASP A 123 3.02 3.07 0.52
C ASP A 123 3.92 3.57 1.67
N PRO A 124 5.04 4.25 1.36
CA PRO A 124 5.95 4.83 2.37
C PRO A 124 5.25 5.81 3.34
N LEU A 125 4.13 6.40 2.96
CA LEU A 125 3.34 7.27 3.83
C LEU A 125 2.84 6.54 5.08
N PHE A 126 2.54 5.24 5.00
CA PHE A 126 2.16 4.45 6.17
C PHE A 126 3.27 4.39 7.22
N PHE A 127 4.53 4.34 6.80
CA PHE A 127 5.65 4.41 7.74
C PHE A 127 5.66 5.72 8.52
N THR A 128 5.46 6.85 7.84
CA THR A 128 5.35 8.16 8.49
C THR A 128 4.21 8.19 9.51
N TYR A 129 3.05 7.59 9.17
CA TYR A 129 1.93 7.48 10.09
C TYR A 129 2.29 6.69 11.36
N HIS A 130 3.01 5.57 11.24
CA HIS A 130 3.43 4.79 12.40
C HIS A 130 4.35 5.57 13.32
N ILE A 131 5.30 6.33 12.78
CA ILE A 131 6.19 7.21 13.55
C ILE A 131 5.38 8.28 14.30
N LEU A 132 4.37 8.89 13.66
CA LEU A 132 3.50 9.87 14.30
C LEU A 132 2.71 9.26 15.48
N VAL A 133 2.17 8.05 15.31
CA VAL A 133 1.44 7.35 16.39
C VAL A 133 2.36 7.04 17.57
N ILE A 134 3.57 6.52 17.33
CA ILE A 134 4.57 6.27 18.38
C ILE A 134 4.90 7.57 19.11
N THR A 135 5.19 8.64 18.38
CA THR A 135 5.53 9.94 18.93
C THR A 135 4.40 10.51 19.78
N ALA A 136 3.14 10.40 19.31
CA ALA A 136 1.97 10.84 20.08
C ALA A 136 1.86 10.09 21.42
N GLY A 137 2.07 8.78 21.42
CA GLY A 137 2.08 7.98 22.67
C GLY A 137 3.17 8.42 23.62
N VAL A 138 4.40 8.66 23.13
CA VAL A 138 5.54 9.14 23.94
C VAL A 138 5.26 10.54 24.52
N VAL A 139 4.65 11.43 23.74
CA VAL A 139 4.26 12.77 24.19
C VAL A 139 3.23 12.68 25.33
N VAL A 140 2.22 11.81 25.21
CA VAL A 140 1.22 11.58 26.27
C VAL A 140 1.89 11.07 27.55
N ILE A 141 2.84 10.13 27.47
CA ILE A 141 3.63 9.63 28.59
C ILE A 141 4.41 10.79 29.25
N GLY A 142 5.13 11.58 28.44
CA GLY A 142 5.94 12.70 28.91
C GLY A 142 5.12 13.74 29.66
N PHE A 143 3.97 14.16 29.09
CA PHE A 143 3.07 15.10 29.77
C PHE A 143 2.51 14.53 31.08
N SER A 144 2.08 13.27 31.07
CA SER A 144 1.54 12.59 32.26
C SER A 144 2.57 12.53 33.38
N ALA A 145 3.83 12.24 33.07
CA ALA A 145 4.92 12.23 34.04
C ALA A 145 5.25 13.65 34.55
N ALA A 146 5.30 14.67 33.66
CA ALA A 146 5.59 16.04 34.01
C ALA A 146 4.56 16.64 34.95
N PHE A 147 3.27 16.36 34.77
CA PHE A 147 2.20 16.78 35.69
C PHE A 147 2.33 16.14 37.06
N SER A 148 2.87 14.95 37.17
CA SER A 148 3.12 14.29 38.45
C SER A 148 4.27 14.93 39.22
N ALA A 149 5.30 15.41 38.53
CA ALA A 149 6.48 16.06 39.14
C ALA A 149 6.20 17.45 39.67
N LYS A 150 5.19 18.14 39.13
CA LYS A 150 4.83 19.55 39.50
C LYS A 150 3.87 19.67 40.68
N LYS A 151 3.52 18.60 41.43
CA LYS A 151 2.77 18.79 42.66
C LYS A 151 3.65 19.53 43.69
N PRO A 152 3.28 20.78 44.11
CA PRO A 152 3.99 21.42 45.22
C PRO A 152 3.85 20.51 46.44
N ARG A 153 4.96 20.18 47.07
CA ARG A 153 4.94 19.63 48.40
C ARG A 153 4.30 20.74 49.24
N GLY A 154 3.05 20.54 49.64
CA GLY A 154 2.38 21.45 50.55
C GLY A 154 3.21 21.58 51.83
N PHE A 155 3.30 22.78 52.29
CA PHE A 155 3.79 23.15 53.60
C PHE A 155 2.93 22.48 54.68
#